data_316bec6b344caa4afbeeb1798894a31e
#
_entry.id   316bec6b344caa4afbeeb1798894a31e
#
_cell.length_a   1.000
_cell.length_b   1.000
_cell.length_c   1.000
_cell.angle_alpha   90.00
_cell.angle_beta   90.00
_cell.angle_gamma   90.00
#
_symmetry.space_group_name_H-M   'P 1'
#
loop_
_entity.id
_entity.type
_entity.pdbx_description
1 polymer ?
#
loop_
_entity_poly.entity_id
_entity_poly.type
_entity_poly.pdbx_seq_one_letter_code
_entity_poly.pdbx_strand_id
1 'polypeptide(L)'
;SKGERFIECDYWSGQMMWEFYQELESGNGPVYLKVDHLAEETIQTIEEILHTNERPSRGRFHEGRGTNYRQDMVEMHISEIGFCSGHSASGVWVNEKAETSVKGLYSAGDMAAVPHNYMLGAFTYGWFAGVNAAQYVNAVEDSELNQSEIEAEKARIFAPLNCSEGLPPEQVEYKLRRFVNDYLQPPKTRQKMEIGLKRFEEIKQDIKRISARNPHELMRAAEVSFIRDCAEMAARASLFREESRWGLYHYRTDFPQKNNSDWFCHAHLKKDEHGNMVSFKKPIEPYVVPINQDEAVSYDRLRIQKDVALAD
;
A
#
# COMPACT_ATOMS: atom_id res chain seq x y z
N SER A 1 -7.51 -17.50 -21.81
CA SER A 1 -8.54 -16.44 -21.98
C SER A 1 -9.57 -16.86 -23.01
N LYS A 2 -10.86 -16.69 -22.68
CA LYS A 2 -11.95 -17.00 -23.63
C LYS A 2 -12.28 -15.81 -24.55
N GLY A 3 -11.61 -14.67 -24.38
CA GLY A 3 -11.89 -13.45 -25.11
C GLY A 3 -13.18 -12.73 -24.69
N GLU A 4 -13.80 -13.17 -23.59
CA GLU A 4 -15.04 -12.61 -23.07
C GLU A 4 -14.74 -11.50 -22.05
N ARG A 5 -15.55 -10.43 -22.07
CA ARG A 5 -15.56 -9.44 -21.00
C ARG A 5 -16.19 -10.06 -19.76
N PHE A 6 -15.52 -9.96 -18.62
CA PHE A 6 -15.95 -10.60 -17.38
C PHE A 6 -16.30 -9.60 -16.27
N ILE A 7 -15.92 -8.33 -16.42
CA ILE A 7 -16.16 -7.26 -15.45
C ILE A 7 -16.61 -5.99 -16.17
N GLU A 8 -17.55 -5.28 -15.59
CA GLU A 8 -17.91 -3.94 -16.05
C GLU A 8 -16.80 -2.94 -15.69
N CYS A 9 -16.79 -1.77 -16.33
CA CYS A 9 -15.88 -0.69 -15.98
C CYS A 9 -16.36 0.04 -14.73
N ASP A 10 -15.45 0.80 -14.13
CA ASP A 10 -15.77 1.80 -13.12
C ASP A 10 -15.97 1.28 -11.69
N TYR A 11 -15.20 0.27 -11.34
CA TYR A 11 -15.19 -0.26 -9.99
C TYR A 11 -13.99 0.23 -9.18
N TRP A 12 -14.20 0.28 -7.88
CA TRP A 12 -13.11 0.46 -6.94
C TRP A 12 -12.03 -0.63 -7.12
N SER A 13 -10.78 -0.23 -7.13
CA SER A 13 -9.65 -1.10 -7.52
C SER A 13 -9.55 -2.39 -6.70
N GLY A 14 -9.92 -2.36 -5.41
CA GLY A 14 -9.91 -3.57 -4.58
C GLY A 14 -10.89 -4.65 -5.05
N GLN A 15 -12.05 -4.24 -5.56
CA GLN A 15 -13.04 -5.14 -6.13
C GLN A 15 -12.60 -5.64 -7.50
N MET A 16 -12.08 -4.74 -8.34
CA MET A 16 -11.56 -5.13 -9.65
C MET A 16 -10.42 -6.14 -9.52
N MET A 17 -9.51 -5.95 -8.56
CA MET A 17 -8.44 -6.91 -8.29
C MET A 17 -8.97 -8.25 -7.78
N TRP A 18 -10.07 -8.25 -7.01
CA TRP A 18 -10.74 -9.46 -6.60
C TRP A 18 -11.27 -10.26 -7.80
N GLU A 19 -11.92 -9.61 -8.74
CA GLU A 19 -12.42 -10.27 -9.96
C GLU A 19 -11.26 -10.79 -10.84
N PHE A 20 -10.16 -10.04 -10.95
CA PHE A 20 -8.95 -10.51 -11.61
C PHE A 20 -8.38 -11.76 -10.95
N TYR A 21 -8.32 -11.77 -9.63
CA TYR A 21 -7.89 -12.93 -8.87
C TYR A 21 -8.78 -14.15 -9.15
N GLN A 22 -10.09 -13.97 -9.14
CA GLN A 22 -11.06 -15.04 -9.42
C GLN A 22 -10.88 -15.60 -10.84
N GLU A 23 -10.66 -14.74 -11.83
CA GLU A 23 -10.43 -15.17 -13.21
C GLU A 23 -9.11 -15.95 -13.35
N LEU A 24 -8.04 -15.49 -12.70
CA LEU A 24 -6.76 -16.20 -12.71
C LEU A 24 -6.87 -17.57 -12.03
N GLU A 25 -7.50 -17.65 -10.87
CA GLU A 25 -7.70 -18.92 -10.13
C GLU A 25 -8.62 -19.90 -10.88
N SER A 26 -9.60 -19.40 -11.62
CA SER A 26 -10.49 -20.24 -12.43
C SER A 26 -9.81 -20.87 -13.64
N GLY A 27 -8.55 -20.50 -13.93
CA GLY A 27 -7.81 -20.95 -15.11
C GLY A 27 -8.19 -20.23 -16.42
N ASN A 28 -9.03 -19.18 -16.35
CA ASN A 28 -9.38 -18.37 -17.52
C ASN A 28 -8.36 -17.28 -17.86
N GLY A 29 -7.36 -17.07 -16.98
CA GLY A 29 -6.27 -16.11 -17.23
C GLY A 29 -5.45 -16.44 -18.49
N PRO A 30 -4.55 -15.55 -18.93
CA PRO A 30 -4.33 -14.21 -18.42
C PRO A 30 -5.48 -13.24 -18.73
N VAL A 31 -5.51 -12.11 -17.99
CA VAL A 31 -6.51 -11.04 -18.13
C VAL A 31 -5.93 -9.93 -18.98
N TYR A 32 -6.73 -9.38 -19.89
CA TYR A 32 -6.28 -8.35 -20.81
C TYR A 32 -7.16 -7.10 -20.78
N LEU A 33 -6.53 -5.95 -20.99
CA LEU A 33 -7.20 -4.72 -21.38
C LEU A 33 -7.26 -4.67 -22.92
N LYS A 34 -8.46 -4.55 -23.47
CA LYS A 34 -8.72 -4.42 -24.90
C LYS A 34 -9.23 -3.03 -25.19
N VAL A 35 -8.54 -2.29 -26.04
CA VAL A 35 -8.89 -0.91 -26.42
C VAL A 35 -8.90 -0.69 -27.94
N ASP A 36 -8.66 -1.71 -28.73
CA ASP A 36 -8.62 -1.68 -30.19
C ASP A 36 -9.97 -1.32 -30.85
N HIS A 37 -11.06 -1.37 -30.11
CA HIS A 37 -12.40 -0.99 -30.53
C HIS A 37 -12.67 0.52 -30.38
N LEU A 38 -11.78 1.27 -29.74
CA LEU A 38 -11.92 2.69 -29.53
C LEU A 38 -11.58 3.49 -30.80
N ALA A 39 -12.15 4.68 -30.92
CA ALA A 39 -11.80 5.61 -32.00
C ALA A 39 -10.32 6.02 -31.90
N GLU A 40 -9.69 6.22 -33.06
CA GLU A 40 -8.26 6.59 -33.15
C GLU A 40 -7.91 7.82 -32.30
N GLU A 41 -8.76 8.84 -32.30
CA GLU A 41 -8.58 10.06 -31.48
C GLU A 41 -8.54 9.74 -29.98
N THR A 42 -9.37 8.79 -29.53
CA THR A 42 -9.39 8.33 -28.13
C THR A 42 -8.10 7.58 -27.78
N ILE A 43 -7.61 6.73 -28.66
CA ILE A 43 -6.35 5.99 -28.45
C ILE A 43 -5.19 6.98 -28.38
N GLN A 44 -5.11 7.96 -29.27
CA GLN A 44 -4.09 9.02 -29.23
C GLN A 44 -4.13 9.81 -27.94
N THR A 45 -5.33 10.16 -27.45
CA THR A 45 -5.51 10.85 -26.16
C THR A 45 -5.00 9.98 -25.00
N ILE A 46 -5.29 8.67 -25.00
CA ILE A 46 -4.77 7.73 -24.00
C ILE A 46 -3.24 7.68 -24.03
N GLU A 47 -2.65 7.59 -25.21
CA GLU A 47 -1.19 7.58 -25.39
C GLU A 47 -0.56 8.88 -24.91
N GLU A 48 -1.12 10.03 -25.27
CA GLU A 48 -0.62 11.33 -24.84
C GLU A 48 -0.70 11.52 -23.32
N ILE A 49 -1.85 11.25 -22.70
CA ILE A 49 -2.02 11.43 -21.26
C ILE A 49 -1.18 10.44 -20.47
N LEU A 50 -1.30 9.14 -20.77
CA LEU A 50 -0.68 8.10 -19.96
C LEU A 50 0.82 7.98 -20.18
N HIS A 51 1.29 8.20 -21.44
CA HIS A 51 2.68 7.92 -21.79
C HIS A 51 3.58 9.13 -21.66
N THR A 52 3.07 10.34 -21.81
CA THR A 52 3.87 11.55 -21.78
C THR A 52 3.66 12.37 -20.52
N ASN A 53 2.43 12.65 -20.16
CA ASN A 53 2.10 13.59 -19.11
C ASN A 53 2.11 12.95 -17.70
N GLU A 54 1.42 11.82 -17.55
CA GLU A 54 1.28 11.22 -16.23
C GLU A 54 2.41 10.23 -15.92
N ARG A 55 2.73 9.35 -16.87
CA ARG A 55 3.65 8.23 -16.63
C ARG A 55 4.55 7.94 -17.83
N PRO A 56 5.53 8.77 -18.10
CA PRO A 56 6.42 8.59 -19.26
C PRO A 56 7.18 7.24 -19.24
N SER A 57 7.40 6.66 -18.07
CA SER A 57 7.98 5.31 -17.95
C SER A 57 7.08 4.22 -18.51
N ARG A 58 5.76 4.40 -18.47
CA ARG A 58 4.78 3.47 -19.06
C ARG A 58 4.89 3.47 -20.58
N GLY A 59 4.99 4.65 -21.21
CA GLY A 59 5.20 4.77 -22.65
C GLY A 59 6.45 4.01 -23.10
N ARG A 60 7.58 4.24 -22.44
CA ARG A 60 8.84 3.52 -22.74
C ARG A 60 8.72 2.01 -22.52
N PHE A 61 7.96 1.56 -21.53
CA PHE A 61 7.73 0.15 -21.27
C PHE A 61 6.97 -0.52 -22.41
N HIS A 62 5.90 0.11 -22.90
CA HIS A 62 5.11 -0.43 -24.01
C HIS A 62 5.84 -0.31 -25.34
N GLU A 63 6.48 0.82 -25.62
CA GLU A 63 7.30 1.03 -26.81
C GLU A 63 8.41 0.00 -26.92
N GLY A 64 9.14 -0.25 -25.83
CA GLY A 64 10.22 -1.26 -25.79
C GLY A 64 9.74 -2.70 -26.00
N ARG A 65 8.44 -2.96 -25.92
CA ARG A 65 7.79 -4.25 -26.22
C ARG A 65 7.08 -4.27 -27.56
N GLY A 66 7.06 -3.16 -28.27
CA GLY A 66 6.34 -3.02 -29.53
C GLY A 66 4.81 -3.08 -29.37
N THR A 67 4.27 -2.81 -28.17
CA THR A 67 2.83 -2.86 -27.92
C THR A 67 2.11 -1.73 -28.65
N ASN A 68 1.14 -2.08 -29.50
CA ASN A 68 0.30 -1.15 -30.22
C ASN A 68 -1.17 -1.31 -29.78
N TYR A 69 -1.70 -0.32 -29.10
CA TYR A 69 -3.08 -0.34 -28.58
C TYR A 69 -4.16 -0.53 -29.62
N ARG A 70 -3.85 -0.30 -30.90
CA ARG A 70 -4.78 -0.46 -32.04
C ARG A 70 -4.95 -1.91 -32.46
N GLN A 71 -4.02 -2.78 -32.05
CA GLN A 71 -3.97 -4.18 -32.52
C GLN A 71 -3.77 -5.16 -31.38
N ASP A 72 -3.10 -4.73 -30.32
CA ASP A 72 -2.67 -5.58 -29.23
C ASP A 72 -3.55 -5.44 -28.00
N MET A 73 -3.81 -6.55 -27.36
CA MET A 73 -4.36 -6.56 -26.00
C MET A 73 -3.21 -6.39 -25.00
N VAL A 74 -3.42 -5.52 -24.01
CA VAL A 74 -2.44 -5.28 -22.95
C VAL A 74 -2.72 -6.25 -21.80
N GLU A 75 -1.76 -7.12 -21.52
CA GLU A 75 -1.87 -8.02 -20.37
C GLU A 75 -1.90 -7.22 -19.08
N MET A 76 -2.94 -7.49 -18.28
CA MET A 76 -3.16 -6.87 -16.98
C MET A 76 -2.70 -7.79 -15.87
N HIS A 77 -2.07 -7.22 -14.90
CA HIS A 77 -1.62 -7.95 -13.71
C HIS A 77 -2.21 -7.36 -12.45
N ILE A 78 -2.33 -8.19 -11.42
CA ILE A 78 -2.71 -7.73 -10.09
C ILE A 78 -1.58 -6.84 -9.57
N SER A 79 -1.91 -5.57 -9.30
CA SER A 79 -0.99 -4.59 -8.74
C SER A 79 -1.59 -3.94 -7.50
N GLU A 80 -0.81 -3.14 -6.81
CA GLU A 80 -1.26 -2.36 -5.64
C GLU A 80 -1.87 -3.18 -4.50
N ILE A 81 -1.57 -4.48 -4.45
CA ILE A 81 -2.02 -5.35 -3.38
C ILE A 81 -0.88 -5.61 -2.40
N GLY A 82 -1.26 -5.90 -1.19
CA GLY A 82 -0.33 -6.21 -0.13
C GLY A 82 -0.21 -5.06 0.85
N PHE A 83 0.56 -4.05 0.57
CA PHE A 83 0.76 -2.93 1.49
C PHE A 83 0.07 -1.66 1.06
N CYS A 84 -0.09 -1.50 -0.23
CA CYS A 84 -0.82 -0.38 -0.75
C CYS A 84 -2.30 -0.70 -0.66
N SER A 85 -2.92 -0.35 0.43
CA SER A 85 -4.37 -0.31 0.50
C SER A 85 -4.93 0.85 -0.32
N GLY A 86 -4.06 1.56 -1.01
CA GLY A 86 -4.38 2.78 -1.73
C GLY A 86 -5.18 3.75 -0.88
N HIS A 87 -4.78 5.01 -0.81
CA HIS A 87 -5.80 5.94 -0.43
C HIS A 87 -6.19 5.95 1.06
N SER A 88 -5.21 6.08 1.95
CA SER A 88 -5.43 6.42 3.36
C SER A 88 -6.20 5.41 4.22
N ALA A 89 -6.33 4.18 3.74
CA ALA A 89 -6.88 3.12 4.57
C ALA A 89 -5.89 2.68 5.66
N SER A 90 -4.66 3.12 5.58
CA SER A 90 -3.60 2.85 6.55
C SER A 90 -2.64 4.04 6.64
N GLY A 91 -1.97 4.17 7.77
CA GLY A 91 -1.01 5.24 7.98
C GLY A 91 -0.82 5.56 9.46
N VAL A 92 -0.14 6.66 9.72
CA VAL A 92 0.03 7.18 11.07
C VAL A 92 -1.32 7.66 11.61
N TRP A 93 -1.71 7.19 12.79
CA TRP A 93 -2.91 7.69 13.44
C TRP A 93 -2.71 9.14 13.88
N VAL A 94 -3.70 9.96 13.62
CA VAL A 94 -3.77 11.36 14.05
C VAL A 94 -5.15 11.69 14.63
N ASN A 95 -5.20 12.71 15.47
CA ASN A 95 -6.44 13.28 15.96
C ASN A 95 -7.01 14.33 14.97
N GLU A 96 -8.07 15.01 15.34
CA GLU A 96 -8.73 16.06 14.54
C GLU A 96 -7.85 17.30 14.28
N LYS A 97 -6.73 17.44 15.01
CA LYS A 97 -5.73 18.49 14.80
C LYS A 97 -4.54 18.03 13.96
N ALA A 98 -4.61 16.84 13.41
CA ALA A 98 -3.51 16.17 12.72
C ALA A 98 -2.28 15.85 13.60
N GLU A 99 -2.45 15.82 14.94
CA GLU A 99 -1.40 15.45 15.89
C GLU A 99 -1.28 13.93 15.99
N THR A 100 -0.07 13.42 16.00
CA THR A 100 0.22 12.02 16.30
C THR A 100 0.25 11.76 17.81
N SER A 101 0.51 10.53 18.23
CA SER A 101 0.75 10.20 19.64
C SER A 101 2.09 10.73 20.16
N VAL A 102 2.96 11.23 19.30
CA VAL A 102 4.23 11.85 19.68
C VAL A 102 4.06 13.36 19.69
N LYS A 103 4.29 13.96 20.85
CA LYS A 103 4.10 15.40 21.06
C LYS A 103 4.98 16.22 20.10
N GLY A 104 4.38 17.16 19.38
CA GLY A 104 5.08 17.99 18.39
C GLY A 104 5.26 17.33 17.01
N LEU A 105 4.80 16.10 16.83
CA LEU A 105 4.83 15.41 15.54
C LEU A 105 3.41 15.35 14.93
N TYR A 106 3.31 15.83 13.70
CA TYR A 106 2.07 15.89 12.93
C TYR A 106 2.17 15.01 11.70
N SER A 107 1.02 14.55 11.19
CA SER A 107 0.98 13.78 9.93
C SER A 107 -0.26 14.15 9.13
N ALA A 108 -0.11 14.17 7.79
CA ALA A 108 -1.18 14.52 6.85
C ALA A 108 -0.99 13.79 5.51
N GLY A 109 -2.01 13.80 4.67
CA GLY A 109 -1.99 13.16 3.37
C GLY A 109 -1.93 11.64 3.44
N ASP A 110 -1.33 11.02 2.45
CA ASP A 110 -1.25 9.55 2.32
C ASP A 110 -0.48 8.86 3.46
N MET A 111 0.34 9.62 4.20
CA MET A 111 1.05 9.10 5.37
C MET A 111 0.14 8.95 6.59
N ALA A 112 -0.97 9.68 6.66
CA ALA A 112 -1.88 9.67 7.80
C ALA A 112 -3.10 8.78 7.55
N ALA A 113 -3.59 8.12 8.58
CA ALA A 113 -4.85 7.37 8.54
C ALA A 113 -6.04 8.34 8.66
N VAL A 114 -6.28 9.11 7.62
CA VAL A 114 -7.35 10.13 7.53
C VAL A 114 -8.33 9.77 6.41
N PRO A 115 -9.55 10.34 6.42
CA PRO A 115 -10.48 10.14 5.32
C PRO A 115 -9.82 10.51 4.00
N HIS A 116 -9.81 9.55 3.09
CA HIS A 116 -9.20 9.73 1.78
C HIS A 116 -10.17 10.41 0.82
N ASN A 117 -9.73 11.51 0.30
CA ASN A 117 -10.36 12.15 -0.83
C ASN A 117 -9.27 12.78 -1.71
N TYR A 118 -8.28 11.98 -2.07
CA TYR A 118 -7.11 12.37 -2.86
C TYR A 118 -6.49 13.68 -2.34
N MET A 119 -6.39 14.67 -3.23
CA MET A 119 -5.80 15.96 -2.88
C MET A 119 -6.60 16.73 -1.82
N LEU A 120 -7.93 16.57 -1.77
CA LEU A 120 -8.75 17.26 -0.75
C LEU A 120 -8.37 16.84 0.67
N GLY A 121 -8.24 15.54 0.93
CA GLY A 121 -7.78 15.04 2.23
C GLY A 121 -6.37 15.52 2.56
N ALA A 122 -5.45 15.45 1.59
CA ALA A 122 -4.07 15.91 1.79
C ALA A 122 -3.98 17.40 2.09
N PHE A 123 -4.69 18.26 1.35
CA PHE A 123 -4.69 19.71 1.61
C PHE A 123 -5.38 20.08 2.91
N THR A 124 -6.53 19.47 3.21
CA THR A 124 -7.28 19.75 4.44
C THR A 124 -6.48 19.39 5.68
N TYR A 125 -5.95 18.16 5.74
CA TYR A 125 -5.15 17.74 6.89
C TYR A 125 -3.76 18.39 6.90
N GLY A 126 -3.19 18.71 5.75
CA GLY A 126 -1.98 19.51 5.64
C GLY A 126 -2.16 20.91 6.24
N TRP A 127 -3.31 21.54 5.99
CA TRP A 127 -3.66 22.81 6.60
C TRP A 127 -3.83 22.69 8.13
N PHE A 128 -4.56 21.67 8.60
CA PHE A 128 -4.70 21.42 10.04
C PHE A 128 -3.34 21.18 10.72
N ALA A 129 -2.51 20.35 10.12
CA ALA A 129 -1.16 20.09 10.63
C ALA A 129 -0.33 21.39 10.71
N GLY A 130 -0.33 22.21 9.66
CA GLY A 130 0.40 23.46 9.61
C GLY A 130 -0.05 24.46 10.66
N VAL A 131 -1.37 24.70 10.78
CA VAL A 131 -1.93 25.65 11.78
C VAL A 131 -1.64 25.18 13.21
N ASN A 132 -1.90 23.92 13.51
CA ASN A 132 -1.70 23.39 14.86
C ASN A 132 -0.21 23.27 15.22
N ALA A 133 0.66 22.93 14.27
CA ALA A 133 2.11 22.95 14.49
C ALA A 133 2.63 24.36 14.79
N ALA A 134 2.16 25.39 14.07
CA ALA A 134 2.51 26.78 14.33
C ALA A 134 2.05 27.25 15.71
N GLN A 135 0.83 26.88 16.12
CA GLN A 135 0.33 27.16 17.46
C GLN A 135 1.17 26.47 18.56
N TYR A 136 1.53 25.20 18.31
CA TYR A 136 2.37 24.44 19.23
C TYR A 136 3.75 25.09 19.42
N VAL A 137 4.45 25.42 18.33
CA VAL A 137 5.77 26.05 18.39
C VAL A 137 5.75 27.36 19.17
N ASN A 138 4.69 28.18 19.03
CA ASN A 138 4.54 29.42 19.77
C ASN A 138 4.22 29.24 21.26
N ALA A 139 3.81 28.03 21.66
CA ALA A 139 3.39 27.74 23.04
C ALA A 139 4.41 26.90 23.83
N VAL A 140 5.49 26.44 23.19
CA VAL A 140 6.52 25.63 23.84
C VAL A 140 7.84 26.37 23.87
N GLU A 141 8.61 26.14 24.92
CA GLU A 141 9.98 26.61 25.00
C GLU A 141 10.90 25.72 24.15
N ASP A 142 12.01 26.29 23.71
CA ASP A 142 13.04 25.53 23.00
C ASP A 142 13.54 24.38 23.88
N SER A 143 13.53 23.17 23.33
CA SER A 143 14.07 22.00 24.02
C SER A 143 15.57 21.88 23.76
N GLU A 144 16.33 21.53 24.79
CA GLU A 144 17.72 21.18 24.62
C GLU A 144 17.86 19.94 23.70
N LEU A 145 18.71 20.07 22.69
CA LEU A 145 18.99 18.95 21.79
C LEU A 145 19.95 17.97 22.47
N ASN A 146 19.58 16.70 22.47
CA ASN A 146 20.46 15.64 22.93
C ASN A 146 21.53 15.35 21.86
N GLN A 147 22.71 15.99 22.00
CA GLN A 147 23.78 15.87 21.03
C GLN A 147 24.26 14.42 20.85
N SER A 148 24.24 13.62 21.89
CA SER A 148 24.66 12.21 21.80
C SER A 148 23.69 11.36 20.97
N GLU A 149 22.39 11.63 21.04
CA GLU A 149 21.40 10.96 20.18
C GLU A 149 21.55 11.39 18.72
N ILE A 150 21.81 12.68 18.48
CA ILE A 150 22.04 13.20 17.13
C ILE A 150 23.27 12.51 16.50
N GLU A 151 24.37 12.42 17.22
CA GLU A 151 25.59 11.79 16.71
C GLU A 151 25.41 10.27 16.52
N ALA A 152 24.69 9.59 17.42
CA ALA A 152 24.36 8.19 17.25
C ALA A 152 23.51 7.94 16.01
N GLU A 153 22.52 8.80 15.75
CA GLU A 153 21.65 8.68 14.58
C GLU A 153 22.41 8.99 13.27
N LYS A 154 23.26 10.01 13.28
CA LYS A 154 24.17 10.26 12.15
C LYS A 154 25.06 9.06 11.87
N ALA A 155 25.69 8.51 12.90
CA ALA A 155 26.54 7.33 12.76
C ALA A 155 25.76 6.16 12.16
N ARG A 156 24.53 5.92 12.59
CA ARG A 156 23.67 4.90 12.04
C ARG A 156 23.33 5.12 10.56
N ILE A 157 22.95 6.34 10.19
CA ILE A 157 22.57 6.69 8.81
C ILE A 157 23.78 6.54 7.86
N PHE A 158 24.96 7.02 8.27
CA PHE A 158 26.14 7.03 7.43
C PHE A 158 26.98 5.75 7.50
N ALA A 159 26.62 4.78 8.37
CA ALA A 159 27.34 3.51 8.51
C ALA A 159 27.58 2.78 7.18
N PRO A 160 26.63 2.73 6.22
CA PRO A 160 26.85 2.04 4.95
C PRO A 160 28.00 2.59 4.11
N LEU A 161 28.32 3.88 4.21
CA LEU A 161 29.47 4.48 3.50
C LEU A 161 30.82 4.02 4.07
N ASN A 162 30.84 3.58 5.32
CA ASN A 162 32.03 3.11 6.01
C ASN A 162 32.21 1.59 5.94
N CYS A 163 31.29 0.90 5.25
CA CYS A 163 31.32 -0.55 5.07
C CYS A 163 31.92 -0.89 3.70
N SER A 164 33.16 -1.38 3.66
CA SER A 164 33.87 -1.66 2.40
C SER A 164 33.48 -2.99 1.75
N GLU A 165 33.04 -3.98 2.53
CA GLU A 165 32.74 -5.34 2.07
C GLU A 165 31.32 -5.77 2.47
N GLY A 166 30.33 -4.97 2.09
CA GLY A 166 28.94 -5.21 2.43
C GLY A 166 28.10 -5.65 1.23
N LEU A 167 26.80 -5.81 1.50
CA LEU A 167 25.81 -6.15 0.49
C LEU A 167 25.37 -4.87 -0.25
N PRO A 168 25.23 -4.89 -1.57
CA PRO A 168 24.62 -3.78 -2.30
C PRO A 168 23.16 -3.54 -1.85
N PRO A 169 22.70 -2.28 -1.70
CA PRO A 169 21.33 -1.97 -1.30
C PRO A 169 20.28 -2.63 -2.18
N GLU A 170 20.47 -2.63 -3.49
CA GLU A 170 19.57 -3.23 -4.46
C GLU A 170 19.40 -4.74 -4.28
N GLN A 171 20.43 -5.45 -3.83
CA GLN A 171 20.35 -6.88 -3.57
C GLN A 171 19.46 -7.17 -2.35
N VAL A 172 19.61 -6.39 -1.28
CA VAL A 172 18.80 -6.54 -0.06
C VAL A 172 17.35 -6.12 -0.33
N GLU A 173 17.15 -5.03 -1.09
CA GLU A 173 15.84 -4.58 -1.53
C GLU A 173 15.12 -5.64 -2.36
N TYR A 174 15.79 -6.23 -3.35
CA TYR A 174 15.22 -7.27 -4.18
C TYR A 174 14.78 -8.49 -3.35
N LYS A 175 15.63 -8.94 -2.42
CA LYS A 175 15.32 -10.03 -1.49
C LYS A 175 14.10 -9.70 -0.63
N LEU A 176 14.02 -8.48 -0.09
CA LEU A 176 12.90 -8.01 0.71
C LEU A 176 11.60 -7.99 -0.08
N ARG A 177 11.61 -7.38 -1.27
CA ARG A 177 10.43 -7.33 -2.15
C ARG A 177 9.95 -8.72 -2.56
N ARG A 178 10.86 -9.65 -2.77
CA ARG A 178 10.54 -11.04 -3.04
C ARG A 178 9.81 -11.69 -1.86
N PHE A 179 10.26 -11.46 -0.64
CA PHE A 179 9.57 -11.98 0.55
C PHE A 179 8.18 -11.37 0.75
N VAL A 180 8.03 -10.08 0.45
CA VAL A 180 6.71 -9.43 0.43
C VAL A 180 5.78 -10.13 -0.55
N ASN A 181 6.22 -10.35 -1.77
CA ASN A 181 5.42 -11.03 -2.78
C ASN A 181 5.06 -12.47 -2.41
N ASP A 182 6.01 -13.22 -1.90
CA ASP A 182 5.80 -14.65 -1.64
C ASP A 182 4.92 -14.90 -0.39
N TYR A 183 4.98 -14.02 0.62
CA TYR A 183 4.38 -14.29 1.93
C TYR A 183 3.29 -13.32 2.38
N LEU A 184 3.19 -12.13 1.80
CA LEU A 184 2.27 -11.09 2.27
C LEU A 184 1.22 -10.67 1.25
N GLN A 185 1.42 -11.00 -0.02
CA GLN A 185 0.38 -10.75 -1.01
C GLN A 185 -0.84 -11.64 -0.78
N PRO A 186 -2.03 -11.12 -1.09
CA PRO A 186 -3.24 -11.97 -1.11
C PRO A 186 -3.14 -13.08 -2.17
N PRO A 187 -3.74 -14.22 -1.90
CA PRO A 187 -4.48 -14.55 -0.69
C PRO A 187 -3.56 -14.76 0.51
N LYS A 188 -3.94 -14.16 1.64
CA LYS A 188 -3.17 -14.22 2.88
C LYS A 188 -3.59 -15.40 3.74
N THR A 189 -2.64 -16.00 4.44
CA THR A 189 -2.89 -16.98 5.49
C THR A 189 -2.01 -16.69 6.69
N ARG A 190 -2.43 -17.11 7.89
CA ARG A 190 -1.59 -17.03 9.10
C ARG A 190 -0.21 -17.60 8.84
N GLN A 191 -0.14 -18.81 8.30
CA GLN A 191 1.12 -19.50 8.05
C GLN A 191 2.08 -18.72 7.14
N LYS A 192 1.58 -18.19 6.02
CA LYS A 192 2.39 -17.36 5.11
C LYS A 192 2.94 -16.12 5.82
N MET A 193 2.08 -15.39 6.53
CA MET A 193 2.48 -14.16 7.22
C MET A 193 3.48 -14.40 8.34
N GLU A 194 3.35 -15.49 9.10
CA GLU A 194 4.31 -15.89 10.12
C GLU A 194 5.68 -16.23 9.53
N ILE A 195 5.72 -16.90 8.37
CA ILE A 195 6.97 -17.11 7.63
C ILE A 195 7.55 -15.76 7.18
N GLY A 196 6.73 -14.88 6.62
CA GLY A 196 7.14 -13.53 6.21
C GLY A 196 7.78 -12.74 7.35
N LEU A 197 7.15 -12.73 8.54
CA LEU A 197 7.70 -12.07 9.71
C LEU A 197 9.08 -12.62 10.12
N LYS A 198 9.30 -13.95 10.06
CA LYS A 198 10.61 -14.56 10.29
C LYS A 198 11.63 -14.09 9.26
N ARG A 199 11.25 -14.01 7.98
CA ARG A 199 12.12 -13.51 6.91
C ARG A 199 12.49 -12.04 7.09
N PHE A 200 11.59 -11.21 7.62
CA PHE A 200 11.93 -9.81 7.94
C PHE A 200 12.95 -9.67 9.07
N GLU A 201 12.96 -10.58 10.03
CA GLU A 201 14.02 -10.62 11.03
C GLU A 201 15.39 -10.99 10.44
N GLU A 202 15.41 -11.91 9.47
CA GLU A 202 16.64 -12.22 8.72
C GLU A 202 17.14 -11.01 7.93
N ILE A 203 16.23 -10.27 7.26
CA ILE A 203 16.56 -9.03 6.54
C ILE A 203 17.17 -7.96 7.45
N LYS A 204 16.78 -7.86 8.71
CA LYS A 204 17.44 -6.96 9.68
C LYS A 204 18.95 -7.18 9.75
N GLN A 205 19.38 -8.44 9.64
CA GLN A 205 20.81 -8.75 9.69
C GLN A 205 21.51 -8.38 8.37
N ASP A 206 20.82 -8.57 7.24
CA ASP A 206 21.34 -8.14 5.94
C ASP A 206 21.46 -6.61 5.87
N ILE A 207 20.46 -5.87 6.38
CA ILE A 207 20.48 -4.39 6.44
C ILE A 207 21.71 -3.86 7.19
N LYS A 208 22.11 -4.49 8.30
CA LYS A 208 23.31 -4.11 9.05
C LYS A 208 24.62 -4.29 8.26
N ARG A 209 24.56 -5.04 7.16
CA ARG A 209 25.70 -5.37 6.31
C ARG A 209 25.66 -4.65 4.96
N ILE A 210 24.73 -3.73 4.77
CA ILE A 210 24.66 -2.95 3.54
C ILE A 210 25.90 -2.04 3.44
N SER A 211 26.51 -2.01 2.27
CA SER A 211 27.55 -1.05 1.89
C SER A 211 27.01 -0.07 0.85
N ALA A 212 27.44 1.17 0.92
CA ALA A 212 27.10 2.21 -0.05
C ALA A 212 28.37 2.87 -0.55
N ARG A 213 28.52 2.96 -1.86
CA ARG A 213 29.70 3.56 -2.54
C ARG A 213 29.58 5.05 -2.76
N ASN A 214 28.37 5.58 -2.66
CA ASN A 214 28.06 6.98 -2.94
C ASN A 214 26.74 7.39 -2.24
N PRO A 215 26.40 8.70 -2.22
CA PRO A 215 25.18 9.20 -1.57
C PRO A 215 23.87 8.62 -2.11
N HIS A 216 23.80 8.26 -3.39
CA HIS A 216 22.61 7.64 -3.96
C HIS A 216 22.38 6.23 -3.38
N GLU A 217 23.42 5.42 -3.29
CA GLU A 217 23.34 4.11 -2.65
C GLU A 217 23.06 4.21 -1.15
N LEU A 218 23.58 5.26 -0.48
CA LEU A 218 23.25 5.54 0.92
C LEU A 218 21.75 5.81 1.11
N MET A 219 21.16 6.63 0.23
CA MET A 219 19.71 6.86 0.23
C MET A 219 18.95 5.55 0.06
N ARG A 220 19.33 4.72 -0.90
CA ARG A 220 18.70 3.41 -1.11
C ARG A 220 18.87 2.47 0.10
N ALA A 221 20.00 2.51 0.77
CA ALA A 221 20.21 1.74 2.00
C ALA A 221 19.21 2.15 3.11
N ALA A 222 18.95 3.44 3.25
CA ALA A 222 17.93 3.95 4.17
C ALA A 222 16.52 3.52 3.75
N GLU A 223 16.19 3.60 2.46
CA GLU A 223 14.89 3.16 1.92
C GLU A 223 14.61 1.68 2.20
N VAL A 224 15.60 0.79 2.07
CA VAL A 224 15.45 -0.63 2.38
C VAL A 224 14.99 -0.84 3.82
N SER A 225 15.53 -0.06 4.76
CA SER A 225 15.10 -0.11 6.17
C SER A 225 13.63 0.30 6.33
N PHE A 226 13.21 1.37 5.67
CA PHE A 226 11.82 1.85 5.74
C PHE A 226 10.85 0.87 5.06
N ILE A 227 11.20 0.31 3.91
CA ILE A 227 10.39 -0.70 3.23
C ILE A 227 10.20 -1.92 4.14
N ARG A 228 11.28 -2.36 4.79
CA ARG A 228 11.22 -3.50 5.73
C ARG A 228 10.29 -3.21 6.91
N ASP A 229 10.37 -2.02 7.50
CA ASP A 229 9.54 -1.65 8.64
C ASP A 229 8.07 -1.52 8.25
N CYS A 230 7.77 -0.92 7.10
CA CYS A 230 6.42 -0.89 6.55
C CYS A 230 5.88 -2.30 6.27
N ALA A 231 6.71 -3.18 5.72
CA ALA A 231 6.37 -4.57 5.46
C ALA A 231 6.03 -5.33 6.75
N GLU A 232 6.82 -5.16 7.80
CA GLU A 232 6.55 -5.77 9.11
C GLU A 232 5.24 -5.24 9.71
N MET A 233 5.01 -3.93 9.68
CA MET A 233 3.78 -3.32 10.19
C MET A 233 2.55 -3.87 9.46
N ALA A 234 2.58 -3.93 8.14
CA ALA A 234 1.49 -4.45 7.34
C ALA A 234 1.24 -5.95 7.58
N ALA A 235 2.30 -6.74 7.74
CA ALA A 235 2.19 -8.16 8.07
C ALA A 235 1.53 -8.37 9.43
N ARG A 236 1.97 -7.64 10.45
CA ARG A 236 1.42 -7.73 11.81
C ARG A 236 -0.03 -7.27 11.86
N ALA A 237 -0.39 -6.17 11.20
CA ALA A 237 -1.77 -5.70 11.10
C ALA A 237 -2.67 -6.71 10.38
N SER A 238 -2.19 -7.28 9.27
CA SER A 238 -2.91 -8.32 8.53
C SER A 238 -3.07 -9.62 9.32
N LEU A 239 -2.06 -10.02 10.06
CA LEU A 239 -2.10 -11.20 10.92
C LEU A 239 -3.07 -11.02 12.08
N PHE A 240 -3.10 -9.84 12.67
CA PHE A 240 -3.98 -9.48 13.77
C PHE A 240 -5.46 -9.45 13.36
N ARG A 241 -5.79 -8.95 12.13
CA ARG A 241 -7.16 -8.86 11.65
C ARG A 241 -7.64 -10.21 11.10
N GLU A 242 -8.50 -10.87 11.85
CA GLU A 242 -9.02 -12.21 11.54
C GLU A 242 -10.37 -12.15 10.80
N GLU A 243 -10.36 -11.49 9.65
CA GLU A 243 -11.49 -11.40 8.71
C GLU A 243 -10.97 -11.12 7.31
N SER A 244 -11.85 -11.11 6.31
CA SER A 244 -11.60 -10.56 4.98
C SER A 244 -12.45 -9.32 4.75
N ARG A 245 -11.82 -8.25 4.22
CA ARG A 245 -12.46 -6.96 4.00
C ARG A 245 -11.77 -6.20 2.86
N TRP A 246 -12.53 -5.40 2.10
CA TRP A 246 -12.02 -4.58 1.03
C TRP A 246 -11.46 -5.35 -0.17
N GLY A 247 -12.22 -6.39 -0.59
CA GLY A 247 -11.83 -7.19 -1.73
C GLY A 247 -10.47 -7.87 -1.52
N LEU A 248 -9.65 -7.84 -2.54
CA LEU A 248 -8.36 -8.52 -2.50
C LEU A 248 -7.33 -7.86 -1.55
N TYR A 249 -7.48 -6.58 -1.20
CA TYR A 249 -6.52 -5.88 -0.33
C TYR A 249 -6.33 -6.56 1.02
N HIS A 250 -7.40 -7.08 1.62
CA HIS A 250 -7.34 -7.85 2.84
C HIS A 250 -8.18 -9.12 2.71
N TYR A 251 -7.75 -10.01 1.82
CA TYR A 251 -8.36 -11.32 1.67
C TYR A 251 -7.52 -12.38 2.39
N ARG A 252 -8.16 -13.04 3.35
CA ARG A 252 -7.61 -14.13 4.15
C ARG A 252 -8.36 -15.42 3.87
N THR A 253 -7.65 -16.43 3.35
CA THR A 253 -8.29 -17.74 3.09
C THR A 253 -8.60 -18.52 4.35
N ASP A 254 -7.91 -18.23 5.45
CA ASP A 254 -8.20 -18.79 6.78
C ASP A 254 -9.35 -18.07 7.50
N PHE A 255 -9.73 -16.86 7.07
CA PHE A 255 -10.88 -16.08 7.54
C PHE A 255 -11.59 -15.39 6.36
N PRO A 256 -12.27 -16.13 5.47
CA PRO A 256 -12.75 -15.59 4.20
C PRO A 256 -13.96 -14.66 4.34
N GLN A 257 -14.61 -14.65 5.49
CA GLN A 257 -15.81 -13.85 5.72
C GLN A 257 -15.49 -12.50 6.37
N LYS A 258 -16.32 -11.50 6.03
CA LYS A 258 -16.39 -10.23 6.73
C LYS A 258 -17.03 -10.43 8.10
N ASN A 259 -16.44 -9.85 9.14
CA ASN A 259 -16.92 -9.96 10.52
C ASN A 259 -17.07 -8.58 11.16
N ASN A 260 -18.24 -7.96 10.99
CA ASN A 260 -18.51 -6.65 11.56
C ASN A 260 -18.65 -6.67 13.08
N SER A 261 -19.11 -7.77 13.69
CA SER A 261 -19.28 -7.84 15.15
C SER A 261 -17.97 -7.66 15.90
N ASP A 262 -16.87 -8.22 15.36
CA ASP A 262 -15.57 -8.19 16.01
C ASP A 262 -14.57 -7.23 15.37
N TRP A 263 -14.74 -6.91 14.08
CA TRP A 263 -13.74 -6.23 13.27
C TRP A 263 -14.21 -4.93 12.63
N PHE A 264 -15.40 -4.42 12.98
CA PHE A 264 -15.78 -3.05 12.60
C PHE A 264 -15.03 -2.02 13.45
N CYS A 265 -13.72 -2.00 13.29
CA CYS A 265 -12.78 -1.21 14.07
C CYS A 265 -11.50 -0.94 13.27
N HIS A 266 -10.67 -0.02 13.74
CA HIS A 266 -9.31 0.13 13.26
C HIS A 266 -8.39 -0.88 13.94
N ALA A 267 -7.52 -1.53 13.16
CA ALA A 267 -6.40 -2.31 13.67
C ALA A 267 -5.19 -1.38 13.81
N HIS A 268 -4.73 -1.17 15.02
CA HIS A 268 -3.61 -0.29 15.33
C HIS A 268 -2.38 -1.09 15.75
N LEU A 269 -1.22 -0.49 15.49
CA LEU A 269 0.08 -0.96 15.95
C LEU A 269 0.77 0.16 16.74
N LYS A 270 1.43 -0.18 17.80
CA LYS A 270 2.39 0.69 18.49
C LYS A 270 3.51 -0.12 19.10
N LYS A 271 4.62 0.53 19.43
CA LYS A 271 5.65 -0.07 20.26
C LYS A 271 5.25 0.01 21.74
N ASP A 272 5.46 -1.08 22.47
CA ASP A 272 5.38 -1.08 23.93
C ASP A 272 6.64 -0.46 24.55
N GLU A 273 6.70 -0.41 25.87
CA GLU A 273 7.84 0.11 26.64
C GLU A 273 9.14 -0.70 26.45
N HIS A 274 9.04 -1.92 25.95
CA HIS A 274 10.17 -2.78 25.62
C HIS A 274 10.57 -2.70 24.14
N GLY A 275 9.86 -1.85 23.34
CA GLY A 275 10.11 -1.69 21.92
C GLY A 275 9.49 -2.77 21.05
N ASN A 276 8.67 -3.68 21.59
CA ASN A 276 7.98 -4.69 20.81
C ASN A 276 6.75 -4.06 20.14
N MET A 277 6.48 -4.48 18.92
CA MET A 277 5.29 -4.04 18.18
C MET A 277 4.06 -4.81 18.65
N VAL A 278 3.11 -4.12 19.24
CA VAL A 278 1.85 -4.67 19.74
C VAL A 278 0.67 -4.18 18.90
N SER A 279 -0.30 -5.06 18.67
CA SER A 279 -1.52 -4.79 17.93
C SER A 279 -2.70 -4.65 18.88
N PHE A 280 -3.61 -3.72 18.58
CA PHE A 280 -4.84 -3.53 19.34
C PHE A 280 -5.97 -2.98 18.46
N LYS A 281 -7.21 -3.16 18.91
CA LYS A 281 -8.38 -2.61 18.25
C LYS A 281 -8.68 -1.22 18.78
N LYS A 282 -8.98 -0.29 17.88
CA LYS A 282 -9.53 1.01 18.23
C LYS A 282 -10.94 1.12 17.65
N PRO A 283 -11.97 1.42 18.46
CA PRO A 283 -13.33 1.60 17.94
C PRO A 283 -13.35 2.69 16.87
N ILE A 284 -14.26 2.55 15.91
CA ILE A 284 -14.59 3.60 14.97
C ILE A 284 -15.48 4.61 15.69
N GLU A 285 -15.15 5.89 15.62
CA GLU A 285 -15.97 6.97 16.18
C GLU A 285 -17.35 7.00 15.47
N PRO A 286 -18.39 7.42 16.18
CA PRO A 286 -19.73 7.50 15.61
C PRO A 286 -19.75 8.36 14.34
N TYR A 287 -20.40 7.86 13.32
CA TYR A 287 -20.64 8.62 12.10
C TYR A 287 -21.77 9.64 12.31
N VAL A 288 -21.68 10.76 11.60
CA VAL A 288 -22.77 11.77 11.59
C VAL A 288 -24.07 11.17 11.02
N VAL A 289 -23.93 10.27 10.05
CA VAL A 289 -25.05 9.50 9.47
C VAL A 289 -24.91 8.05 9.92
N PRO A 290 -25.96 7.44 10.47
CA PRO A 290 -25.92 6.03 10.86
C PRO A 290 -25.54 5.14 9.66
N ILE A 291 -24.65 4.19 9.90
CA ILE A 291 -24.24 3.21 8.90
C ILE A 291 -24.98 1.93 9.17
N ASN A 292 -25.58 1.36 8.13
CA ASN A 292 -26.07 0.00 8.18
C ASN A 292 -24.89 -0.97 8.09
N GLN A 293 -24.47 -1.49 9.25
CA GLN A 293 -23.32 -2.41 9.34
C GLN A 293 -23.62 -3.78 8.72
N ASP A 294 -24.89 -4.10 8.54
CA ASP A 294 -25.35 -5.39 8.02
C ASP A 294 -25.48 -5.42 6.49
N GLU A 295 -25.36 -4.26 5.83
CA GLU A 295 -25.28 -4.23 4.37
C GLU A 295 -24.00 -4.95 3.91
N ALA A 296 -24.17 -6.20 3.55
CA ALA A 296 -23.16 -6.91 2.78
C ALA A 296 -23.07 -6.26 1.39
N VAL A 297 -21.89 -5.74 1.05
CA VAL A 297 -21.61 -5.45 -0.35
C VAL A 297 -21.56 -6.78 -1.06
N SER A 298 -22.58 -7.08 -1.86
CA SER A 298 -22.58 -8.28 -2.69
C SER A 298 -21.60 -8.08 -3.82
N TYR A 299 -20.49 -8.81 -3.78
CA TYR A 299 -19.52 -8.84 -4.89
C TYR A 299 -20.12 -9.44 -6.16
N ASP A 300 -21.21 -10.21 -6.04
CA ASP A 300 -21.91 -10.81 -7.18
C ASP A 300 -22.48 -9.78 -8.15
N ARG A 301 -22.71 -8.54 -7.70
CA ARG A 301 -23.16 -7.44 -8.56
C ARG A 301 -22.09 -6.92 -9.53
N LEU A 302 -20.85 -7.31 -9.34
CA LEU A 302 -19.72 -6.82 -10.13
C LEU A 302 -19.43 -7.69 -11.34
N ARG A 303 -19.88 -8.94 -11.32
CA ARG A 303 -19.77 -9.83 -12.48
C ARG A 303 -20.90 -9.54 -13.46
N ILE A 304 -20.54 -9.44 -14.73
CA ILE A 304 -21.55 -9.44 -15.80
C ILE A 304 -22.29 -10.75 -15.70
N GLN A 305 -23.58 -10.69 -15.39
CA GLN A 305 -24.43 -11.87 -15.43
C GLN A 305 -24.52 -12.33 -16.89
N LYS A 306 -24.18 -13.60 -17.15
CA LYS A 306 -24.11 -14.16 -18.51
C LYS A 306 -25.44 -14.11 -19.29
N ASP A 307 -26.54 -13.82 -18.60
CA ASP A 307 -27.89 -13.79 -19.20
C ASP A 307 -28.32 -12.40 -19.70
N VAL A 308 -27.52 -11.36 -19.45
CA VAL A 308 -27.75 -10.06 -20.06
C VAL A 308 -26.98 -10.05 -21.38
N ALA A 309 -27.64 -10.45 -22.46
CA ALA A 309 -27.12 -10.23 -23.79
C ALA A 309 -26.79 -8.74 -23.92
N LEU A 310 -25.50 -8.44 -24.02
CA LEU A 310 -25.06 -7.09 -24.37
C LEU A 310 -25.70 -6.79 -25.73
N ALA A 311 -26.63 -5.84 -25.75
CA ALA A 311 -27.10 -5.31 -27.02
C ALA A 311 -25.90 -4.72 -27.74
N ASP A 312 -25.65 -5.19 -28.96
CA ASP A 312 -24.60 -4.75 -29.88
C ASP A 312 -24.61 -3.23 -30.10
#